data_658c5142c89103053f2bf7df542f79cb
#
_entry.id   658c5142c89103053f2bf7df542f79cb
#
_cell.length_a   1.000
_cell.length_b   1.000
_cell.length_c   1.000
_cell.angle_alpha   90.00
_cell.angle_beta   90.00
_cell.angle_gamma   90.00
#
_symmetry.space_group_name_H-M   'P 1'
#
loop_
_entity.id
_entity.type
_entity.pdbx_description
1 polymer ?
#
loop_
_entity_poly.entity_id
_entity_poly.type
_entity_poly.pdbx_seq_one_letter_code
_entity_poly.pdbx_strand_id
1 'polypeptide(L)'
;MWDDEQSSYHAASASVLMPIRVYLTQMLVRHLGMEAEFTAEAGTVEELLDAIDADHQGFRDSICDESGRIRIYVNVFVNGRMLGREPNALSTRLSDGDEVHILASVAGG
;
A
#
# COMPACT_ATOMS: atom_id res chain seq x y z
N MET A 1 -3.17 -27.90 -20.59
CA MET A 1 -3.28 -27.47 -20.51
C MET A 1 -3.57 -27.34 -20.03
N TRP A 2 -3.10 -26.97 -19.76
CA TRP A 2 -3.19 -26.25 -19.49
C TRP A 2 -3.05 -25.91 -19.03
N ASP A 3 -2.78 -25.64 -19.16
CA ASP A 3 -2.60 -24.96 -19.14
C ASP A 3 -2.48 -24.58 -18.90
N ASP A 4 -2.16 -24.48 -19.03
CA ASP A 4 -2.00 -23.80 -19.22
C ASP A 4 -2.06 -23.35 -19.03
N GLU A 5 -1.82 -23.21 -19.22
CA GLU A 5 -1.87 -22.52 -19.43
C GLU A 5 -1.97 -22.10 -19.10
N GLN A 6 -1.76 -22.07 -19.15
CA GLN A 6 -1.75 -21.45 -19.21
C GLN A 6 -1.51 -21.05 -18.99
N SER A 7 -1.18 -21.10 -19.15
CA SER A 7 -0.83 -20.45 -19.31
C SER A 7 -0.57 -19.92 -19.25
N SER A 8 -0.31 -19.81 -19.36
CA SER A 8 0.02 -19.05 -19.52
C SER A 8 0.12 -18.52 -19.33
N TYR A 9 0.39 -18.28 -19.37
CA TYR A 9 0.49 -17.51 -19.38
C TYR A 9 0.80 -17.11 -19.10
N HIS A 10 1.18 -16.93 -19.30
CA HIS A 10 1.55 -16.30 -19.23
C HIS A 10 2.16 -15.93 -19.01
N ALA A 11 2.54 -15.89 -19.54
CA ALA A 11 3.22 -15.32 -19.41
C ALA A 11 3.65 -14.90 -19.25
N ALA A 12 4.05 -14.75 -19.63
CA ALA A 12 4.36 -14.06 -19.41
C ALA A 12 4.28 -13.69 -19.10
N SER A 13 4.20 -13.37 -19.00
CA SER A 13 3.99 -12.75 -18.45
C SER A 13 3.82 -12.84 -17.89
N ALA A 14 4.07 -13.18 -18.70
CA ALA A 14 3.66 -12.95 -17.80
C ALA A 14 4.22 -13.06 -16.81
N SER A 15 4.95 -12.75 -16.84
CA SER A 15 5.48 -12.74 -15.55
C SER A 15 4.36 -12.60 -14.54
N VAL A 16 4.33 -13.50 -13.62
CA VAL A 16 3.36 -13.40 -12.55
C VAL A 16 3.88 -12.37 -11.59
N LEU A 17 3.20 -11.25 -11.51
CA LEU A 17 3.54 -10.24 -10.54
C LEU A 17 3.06 -10.71 -9.18
N MET A 18 3.94 -10.66 -8.20
CA MET A 18 3.55 -10.93 -6.82
C MET A 18 2.96 -9.64 -6.26
N PRO A 19 1.73 -9.68 -5.72
CA PRO A 19 1.13 -8.45 -5.23
C PRO A 19 1.88 -7.89 -4.03
N ILE A 20 1.69 -6.60 -3.81
CA ILE A 20 2.20 -5.94 -2.62
C ILE A 20 1.32 -6.36 -1.45
N ARG A 21 1.92 -6.75 -0.35
CA ARG A 21 1.18 -7.11 0.87
C ARG A 21 1.09 -5.90 1.78
N VAL A 22 -0.11 -5.58 2.20
CA VAL A 22 -0.37 -4.38 2.98
C VAL A 22 -0.89 -4.76 4.35
N TYR A 23 -0.35 -4.14 5.39
CA TYR A 23 -0.72 -4.38 6.78
C TYR A 23 -1.09 -3.06 7.42
N LEU A 24 -2.26 -3.01 8.08
CA LEU A 24 -2.77 -1.80 8.72
C LEU A 24 -2.91 -2.01 10.22
N THR A 25 -2.69 -0.94 11.00
CA THR A 25 -2.97 -1.00 12.42
C THR A 25 -4.47 -1.05 12.68
N GLN A 26 -4.83 -1.51 13.87
CA GLN A 26 -6.23 -1.64 14.26
C GLN A 26 -6.98 -0.32 14.20
N MET A 27 -6.31 0.77 14.50
CA MET A 27 -6.96 2.08 14.45
C MET A 27 -7.48 2.37 13.04
N LEU A 28 -6.64 2.14 12.03
CA LEU A 28 -7.06 2.34 10.64
C LEU A 28 -8.14 1.35 10.23
N VAL A 29 -8.00 0.10 10.67
CA VAL A 29 -8.98 -0.94 10.38
C VAL A 29 -10.37 -0.52 10.88
N ARG A 30 -10.43 -0.05 12.11
CA ARG A 30 -11.70 0.36 12.70
C ARG A 30 -12.24 1.63 12.07
N HIS A 31 -11.36 2.59 11.87
CA HIS A 31 -11.75 3.90 11.35
C HIS A 31 -12.32 3.80 9.93
N LEU A 32 -11.71 2.97 9.12
CA LEU A 32 -12.05 2.88 7.70
C LEU A 32 -12.89 1.64 7.35
N GLY A 33 -13.10 0.75 8.30
CA GLY A 33 -13.84 -0.48 8.03
C GLY A 33 -13.13 -1.40 7.08
N MET A 34 -11.81 -1.47 7.18
CA MET A 34 -10.97 -2.26 6.28
C MET A 34 -10.43 -3.48 6.98
N GLU A 35 -9.89 -4.39 6.20
CA GLU A 35 -9.17 -5.53 6.74
C GLU A 35 -7.77 -5.12 7.15
N ALA A 36 -7.23 -5.82 8.14
CA ALA A 36 -5.90 -5.51 8.65
C ALA A 36 -4.79 -5.92 7.70
N GLU A 37 -5.09 -6.85 6.81
CA GLU A 37 -4.10 -7.43 5.92
C GLU A 37 -4.75 -7.72 4.58
N PHE A 38 -4.15 -7.24 3.50
CA PHE A 38 -4.68 -7.48 2.16
C PHE A 38 -3.56 -7.26 1.14
N THR A 39 -3.86 -7.52 -0.13
CA THR A 39 -2.89 -7.32 -1.20
C THR A 39 -3.39 -6.27 -2.19
N ALA A 40 -2.45 -5.65 -2.88
CA ALA A 40 -2.75 -4.68 -3.92
C ALA A 40 -1.62 -4.67 -4.92
N GLU A 41 -1.87 -4.11 -6.10
CA GLU A 41 -0.85 -4.00 -7.14
C GLU A 41 -0.52 -2.53 -7.34
N ALA A 42 0.77 -2.22 -7.28
CA ALA A 42 1.23 -0.85 -7.44
C ALA A 42 2.73 -0.85 -7.69
N GLY A 43 3.19 0.13 -8.43
CA GLY A 43 4.62 0.30 -8.71
C GLY A 43 5.30 1.31 -7.82
N THR A 44 4.54 2.13 -7.13
CA THR A 44 5.06 3.11 -6.16
C THR A 44 4.11 3.19 -4.98
N VAL A 45 4.60 3.80 -3.90
CA VAL A 45 3.75 4.00 -2.72
C VAL A 45 2.55 4.87 -3.07
N GLU A 46 2.77 5.91 -3.87
CA GLU A 46 1.67 6.76 -4.28
C GLU A 46 0.58 5.99 -5.02
N GLU A 47 0.99 5.15 -5.96
CA GLU A 47 0.04 4.32 -6.69
C GLU A 47 -0.69 3.35 -5.77
N LEU A 48 0.03 2.85 -4.76
CA LEU A 48 -0.57 1.96 -3.79
C LEU A 48 -1.67 2.66 -3.01
N LEU A 49 -1.40 3.87 -2.52
CA LEU A 49 -2.39 4.63 -1.78
C LEU A 49 -3.60 4.95 -2.64
N ASP A 50 -3.37 5.30 -3.91
CA ASP A 50 -4.46 5.59 -4.83
C ASP A 50 -5.30 4.35 -5.13
N ALA A 51 -4.65 3.21 -5.30
CA ALA A 51 -5.36 1.95 -5.56
C ALA A 51 -6.25 1.57 -4.39
N ILE A 52 -5.73 1.73 -3.17
CA ILE A 52 -6.50 1.41 -1.98
C ILE A 52 -7.66 2.41 -1.83
N ASP A 53 -7.39 3.69 -2.10
CA ASP A 53 -8.41 4.72 -1.98
C ASP A 53 -9.56 4.48 -2.95
N ALA A 54 -9.27 3.91 -4.11
CA ALA A 54 -10.31 3.61 -5.10
C ALA A 54 -11.33 2.62 -4.55
N ASP A 55 -10.89 1.69 -3.71
CA ASP A 55 -11.76 0.70 -3.08
C ASP A 55 -12.30 1.17 -1.75
N HIS A 56 -11.57 2.04 -1.06
CA HIS A 56 -11.92 2.51 0.28
C HIS A 56 -11.74 4.01 0.32
N GLN A 57 -12.76 4.71 -0.10
CA GLN A 57 -12.72 6.15 -0.22
C GLN A 57 -12.38 6.81 1.10
N GLY A 58 -11.43 7.76 1.05
CA GLY A 58 -10.95 8.41 2.25
C GLY A 58 -9.67 7.83 2.80
N PHE A 59 -9.21 6.71 2.26
CA PHE A 59 -7.99 6.08 2.75
C PHE A 59 -6.79 7.02 2.59
N ARG A 60 -6.62 7.55 1.39
CA ARG A 60 -5.47 8.41 1.12
C ARG A 60 -5.47 9.65 2.01
N ASP A 61 -6.63 10.25 2.23
CA ASP A 61 -6.75 11.42 3.10
C ASP A 61 -6.40 11.08 4.55
N SER A 62 -6.59 9.83 4.96
CA SER A 62 -6.22 9.42 6.31
C SER A 62 -4.71 9.26 6.46
N ILE A 63 -4.02 8.99 5.36
CA ILE A 63 -2.58 8.74 5.38
C ILE A 63 -1.78 10.01 5.08
N CYS A 64 -2.26 10.81 4.14
CA CYS A 64 -1.54 11.99 3.67
C CYS A 64 -2.34 13.26 3.94
N ASP A 65 -1.61 14.35 4.17
CA ASP A 65 -2.24 15.64 4.34
C ASP A 65 -2.48 16.31 2.99
N GLU A 66 -2.96 17.55 3.01
CA GLU A 66 -3.31 18.29 1.80
C GLU A 66 -2.13 18.54 0.88
N SER A 67 -0.93 18.58 1.45
CA SER A 67 0.28 18.81 0.65
C SER A 67 0.81 17.52 0.04
N GLY A 68 0.19 16.39 0.33
CA GLY A 68 0.63 15.11 -0.18
C GLY A 68 1.70 14.44 0.65
N ARG A 69 1.96 14.95 1.85
CA ARG A 69 2.95 14.37 2.75
C ARG A 69 2.27 13.42 3.72
N ILE A 70 3.02 12.40 4.12
CA ILE A 70 2.52 11.46 5.13
C ILE A 70 2.29 12.22 6.43
N ARG A 71 1.12 12.04 7.03
CA ARG A 71 0.74 12.75 8.26
C ARG A 71 1.68 12.39 9.40
N ILE A 72 1.86 13.33 10.32
CA ILE A 72 2.86 13.17 11.38
C ILE A 72 2.56 11.98 12.30
N TYR A 73 1.29 11.59 12.45
CA TYR A 73 0.93 10.46 13.30
C TYR A 73 0.82 9.15 12.51
N VAL A 74 1.24 9.16 11.25
CA VAL A 74 1.24 7.97 10.42
C VAL A 74 2.67 7.62 10.05
N ASN A 75 3.01 6.34 10.13
CA ASN A 75 4.30 5.85 9.66
C ASN A 75 4.07 4.78 8.61
N VAL A 76 4.79 4.88 7.52
CA VAL A 76 4.72 3.91 6.43
C VAL A 76 6.08 3.24 6.33
N PHE A 77 6.06 1.91 6.38
CA PHE A 77 7.27 1.11 6.27
C PHE A 77 7.20 0.26 5.00
N VAL A 78 8.26 0.25 4.23
CA VAL A 78 8.40 -0.62 3.08
C VAL A 78 9.50 -1.61 3.41
N ASN A 79 9.16 -2.88 3.55
CA ASN A 79 10.09 -3.95 3.91
C ASN A 79 10.89 -3.58 5.17
N GLY A 80 10.21 -3.00 6.15
CA GLY A 80 10.83 -2.65 7.42
C GLY A 80 11.54 -1.32 7.45
N ARG A 81 11.59 -0.60 6.33
CA ARG A 81 12.24 0.71 6.29
C ARG A 81 11.19 1.81 6.32
N MET A 82 11.30 2.70 7.28
CA MET A 82 10.34 3.79 7.41
C MET A 82 10.58 4.86 6.36
N LEU A 83 9.51 5.29 5.71
CA LEU A 83 9.58 6.40 4.76
C LEU A 83 9.61 7.72 5.52
N GLY A 84 10.30 8.69 4.92
CA GLY A 84 10.31 10.03 5.47
C GLY A 84 9.05 10.80 5.11
N ARG A 85 9.05 12.07 5.46
CA ARG A 85 7.90 12.94 5.17
C ARG A 85 8.25 14.01 4.14
N GLU A 86 9.33 13.80 3.39
CA GLU A 86 9.64 14.70 2.30
C GLU A 86 8.63 14.50 1.16
N PRO A 87 8.47 15.52 0.32
CA PRO A 87 7.45 15.44 -0.73
C PRO A 87 7.61 14.25 -1.68
N ASN A 88 8.84 13.78 -1.86
CA ASN A 88 9.08 12.68 -2.79
C ASN A 88 9.04 11.29 -2.12
N ALA A 89 8.67 11.21 -0.84
CA ALA A 89 8.59 9.93 -0.17
C ALA A 89 7.63 8.97 -0.86
N LEU A 90 6.52 9.50 -1.38
CA LEU A 90 5.50 8.69 -2.04
C LEU A 90 5.96 8.15 -3.39
N SER A 91 7.07 8.68 -3.92
CA SER A 91 7.64 8.17 -5.17
C SER A 91 8.47 6.91 -4.96
N THR A 92 8.59 6.45 -3.73
CA THR A 92 9.32 5.23 -3.42
C THR A 92 8.78 4.08 -4.25
N ARG A 93 9.67 3.38 -4.93
CA ARG A 93 9.28 2.26 -5.78
C ARG A 93 8.98 1.02 -4.98
N LEU A 94 8.00 0.28 -5.45
CA LEU A 94 7.62 -1.00 -4.87
C LEU A 94 7.93 -2.08 -5.88
N SER A 95 8.41 -3.21 -5.37
CA SER A 95 8.71 -4.39 -6.17
C SER A 95 7.76 -5.52 -5.81
N ASP A 96 7.68 -6.51 -6.70
CA ASP A 96 6.82 -7.65 -6.47
C ASP A 96 7.09 -8.28 -5.11
N GLY A 97 6.01 -8.52 -4.37
CA GLY A 97 6.11 -9.19 -3.07
C GLY A 97 6.53 -8.32 -1.93
N ASP A 98 6.73 -7.01 -2.15
CA ASP A 98 7.09 -6.11 -1.06
C ASP A 98 5.99 -6.08 -0.01
N GLU A 99 6.40 -5.77 1.23
CA GLU A 99 5.48 -5.61 2.34
C GLU A 99 5.43 -4.15 2.75
N VAL A 100 4.22 -3.62 2.84
CA VAL A 100 4.01 -2.25 3.26
C VAL A 100 3.19 -2.26 4.55
N HIS A 101 3.73 -1.69 5.60
CA HIS A 101 3.04 -1.56 6.88
C HIS A 101 2.69 -0.11 7.09
N ILE A 102 1.41 0.16 7.34
CA ILE A 102 0.94 1.51 7.57
C ILE A 102 0.42 1.57 9.00
N LEU A 103 1.13 2.31 9.82
CA LEU A 103 0.87 2.40 11.25
C LEU A 103 0.39 3.80 11.57
N ALA A 104 -0.75 3.89 12.21
CA ALA A 104 -1.25 5.18 12.66
C ALA A 104 -1.52 5.12 14.15
N SER A 105 -1.21 6.20 14.84
CA SER A 105 -1.49 6.32 16.26
C SER A 105 -2.50 7.44 16.46
N VAL A 106 -3.13 7.43 17.62
CA VAL A 106 -4.10 8.47 17.93
C VAL A 106 -3.36 9.77 18.16
N ALA A 107 -3.63 10.76 17.32
CA ALA A 107 -2.99 12.05 17.45
C ALA A 107 -3.42 12.71 18.76
N GLY A 108 -2.44 13.17 19.53
CA GLY A 108 -2.72 13.89 20.75
C GLY A 108 -3.08 12.97 21.92
N GLY A 109 -2.88 11.68 21.75
CA GLY A 109 -3.17 10.83 22.90
C GLY A 109 -3.20 9.42 22.56
#